data_756d9fd0814a95c8d154a7142d124cec
#
_entry.id   756d9fd0814a95c8d154a7142d124cec
#
_cell.length_a   1.000
_cell.length_b   1.000
_cell.length_c   1.000
_cell.angle_alpha   90.00
_cell.angle_beta   90.00
_cell.angle_gamma   90.00
#
_symmetry.space_group_name_H-M   'P 1'
#
loop_
_entity.id
_entity.type
_entity.pdbx_description
1 polymer ?
#
loop_
_entity_poly.entity_id
_entity_poly.type
_entity_poly.pdbx_seq_one_letter_code
_entity_poly.pdbx_strand_id
1 'polypeptide(L)'
;MGKQRAYGADATLRAVRETQYGGATTGTVRALDFKTADLSASIPLGDDPLLGRGRNAQDPYRGLVTDEGQLEIPFDLQGTGWWMTALFGDPETTPQAATGRITFADNPAPGDTLTLNGVSWTFVAGVAAGDETEIGASLADTLVSLAADLNAASDPAISVASYSVENDTALVITHDTTGPDGNAFTVDASVAQRSAPTLTGGGYRHVWRSGADSIPSFLIEIGHPKLTTPIFFRHAGAVLEELSFQMGQEGPANATVSVVAQGEETASATLDANPAAFALRRFSQGRGRIVRAGAPLAGVTAGSLTFSNGIERVRSIREDGRIDGADPTLATCEGSLTVRFDGETLMAEAASGDPVALSYGFVMAEGYALSFTLPRVYLPKPKYSITGPAGVEASFDWRAAADAAGVMLEVALLNDVPTHGDP
;
A
#
# COMPACT_ATOMS: atom_id res chain seq x y z
N MET A 1 -11.99 17.61 -32.56
CA MET A 1 -13.06 16.69 -33.01
C MET A 1 -13.08 15.47 -32.10
N GLY A 2 -14.26 15.09 -31.61
CA GLY A 2 -14.42 13.87 -30.81
C GLY A 2 -14.20 12.62 -31.67
N LYS A 3 -13.82 11.51 -31.03
CA LYS A 3 -13.62 10.21 -31.70
C LYS A 3 -14.96 9.50 -31.91
N GLN A 4 -15.14 8.80 -33.01
CA GLN A 4 -16.34 7.99 -33.25
C GLN A 4 -16.39 6.68 -32.46
N ARG A 5 -15.23 6.20 -31.96
CA ARG A 5 -15.08 4.95 -31.20
C ARG A 5 -14.33 5.20 -29.91
N ALA A 6 -14.72 4.52 -28.85
CA ALA A 6 -14.01 4.53 -27.59
C ALA A 6 -12.64 3.80 -27.72
N TYR A 7 -11.63 4.34 -27.05
CA TYR A 7 -10.32 3.73 -26.91
C TYR A 7 -9.98 3.65 -25.43
N GLY A 8 -9.43 2.52 -24.99
CA GLY A 8 -9.03 2.31 -23.60
C GLY A 8 -8.01 3.35 -23.09
N ALA A 9 -7.11 3.82 -23.95
CA ALA A 9 -6.14 4.88 -23.60
C ALA A 9 -6.77 6.25 -23.29
N ASP A 10 -8.04 6.45 -23.61
CA ASP A 10 -8.78 7.68 -23.36
C ASP A 10 -9.82 7.48 -22.24
N ALA A 11 -9.93 6.28 -21.68
CA ALA A 11 -10.84 6.00 -20.60
C ALA A 11 -10.40 6.70 -19.30
N THR A 12 -11.36 7.06 -18.47
CA THR A 12 -11.12 7.69 -17.17
C THR A 12 -11.82 6.89 -16.09
N LEU A 13 -11.19 6.79 -14.92
CA LEU A 13 -11.77 6.23 -13.71
C LEU A 13 -11.84 7.34 -12.66
N ARG A 14 -13.02 7.54 -12.09
CA ARG A 14 -13.25 8.49 -11.01
C ARG A 14 -14.05 7.83 -9.91
N ALA A 15 -13.83 8.27 -8.69
CA ALA A 15 -14.61 7.80 -7.57
C ALA A 15 -14.84 8.92 -6.55
N VAL A 16 -15.93 8.80 -5.80
CA VAL A 16 -16.25 9.67 -4.68
C VAL A 16 -16.99 8.84 -3.62
N ARG A 17 -16.70 9.12 -2.35
CA ARG A 17 -17.34 8.41 -1.22
C ARG A 17 -18.82 8.75 -1.15
N GLU A 18 -19.65 7.77 -0.80
CA GLU A 18 -21.06 7.95 -0.51
C GLU A 18 -21.28 8.15 1.00
N THR A 19 -22.28 8.97 1.34
CA THR A 19 -22.73 9.14 2.73
C THR A 19 -23.71 8.06 3.15
N GLN A 20 -24.35 7.43 2.17
CA GLN A 20 -25.30 6.34 2.32
C GLN A 20 -25.16 5.43 1.10
N TYR A 21 -25.19 4.13 1.29
CA TYR A 21 -25.09 3.12 0.25
C TYR A 21 -26.02 3.41 -0.95
N GLY A 22 -25.45 3.54 -2.13
CA GLY A 22 -26.15 3.86 -3.38
C GLY A 22 -26.86 5.21 -3.39
N GLY A 23 -26.44 6.15 -2.55
CA GLY A 23 -27.11 7.43 -2.34
C GLY A 23 -26.25 8.66 -2.59
N ALA A 24 -26.43 9.67 -1.74
CA ALA A 24 -25.69 10.93 -1.85
C ALA A 24 -24.20 10.75 -1.60
N THR A 25 -23.39 11.49 -2.34
CA THR A 25 -21.94 11.50 -2.23
C THR A 25 -21.42 12.63 -1.35
N THR A 26 -20.24 12.46 -0.78
CA THR A 26 -19.52 13.46 0.03
C THR A 26 -18.04 13.46 -0.32
N GLY A 27 -17.37 14.55 0.01
CA GLY A 27 -15.93 14.66 -0.19
C GLY A 27 -15.51 15.00 -1.62
N THR A 28 -14.27 14.74 -1.93
CA THR A 28 -13.62 15.14 -3.18
C THR A 28 -13.68 14.03 -4.21
N VAL A 29 -14.14 14.32 -5.42
CA VAL A 29 -14.02 13.39 -6.55
C VAL A 29 -12.55 13.18 -6.88
N ARG A 30 -12.12 11.92 -6.89
CA ARG A 30 -10.74 11.51 -7.20
C ARG A 30 -10.65 10.93 -8.61
N ALA A 31 -9.64 11.37 -9.36
CA ALA A 31 -9.19 10.65 -10.55
C ALA A 31 -8.22 9.54 -10.10
N LEU A 32 -8.49 8.31 -10.52
CA LEU A 32 -7.74 7.12 -10.11
C LEU A 32 -7.03 6.51 -11.31
N ASP A 33 -5.78 6.11 -11.10
CA ASP A 33 -5.02 5.38 -12.11
C ASP A 33 -5.42 3.89 -12.14
N PHE A 34 -5.59 3.34 -13.33
CA PHE A 34 -5.91 1.94 -13.55
C PHE A 34 -5.29 1.41 -14.83
N LYS A 35 -5.18 0.09 -14.97
CA LYS A 35 -4.69 -0.60 -16.17
C LYS A 35 -5.80 -1.25 -16.95
N THR A 36 -6.70 -1.94 -16.23
CA THR A 36 -7.89 -2.57 -16.81
C THR A 36 -9.10 -2.33 -15.90
N ALA A 37 -10.28 -2.32 -16.50
CA ALA A 37 -11.56 -2.23 -15.81
C ALA A 37 -12.60 -3.06 -16.58
N ASP A 38 -13.28 -3.96 -15.88
CA ASP A 38 -14.39 -4.74 -16.41
C ASP A 38 -15.67 -4.61 -15.56
N LEU A 39 -15.68 -3.63 -14.65
CA LEU A 39 -16.86 -3.30 -13.85
C LEU A 39 -18.03 -2.90 -14.77
N SER A 40 -19.12 -3.65 -14.71
CA SER A 40 -20.31 -3.41 -15.56
C SER A 40 -21.54 -4.11 -15.03
N ALA A 41 -22.70 -3.49 -15.24
CA ALA A 41 -23.97 -4.12 -14.90
C ALA A 41 -24.43 -5.10 -15.98
N SER A 42 -25.00 -6.21 -15.54
CA SER A 42 -25.66 -7.19 -16.39
C SER A 42 -27.05 -7.55 -15.88
N ILE A 43 -27.93 -7.88 -16.82
CA ILE A 43 -29.27 -8.37 -16.52
C ILE A 43 -29.47 -9.67 -17.31
N PRO A 44 -29.42 -10.85 -16.64
CA PRO A 44 -29.59 -12.12 -17.31
C PRO A 44 -31.03 -12.29 -17.83
N LEU A 45 -31.16 -13.03 -18.90
CA LEU A 45 -32.47 -13.48 -19.40
C LEU A 45 -32.69 -14.91 -18.92
N GLY A 46 -33.84 -15.19 -18.34
CA GLY A 46 -34.27 -16.51 -17.89
C GLY A 46 -35.40 -17.04 -18.74
N ASP A 47 -35.53 -18.38 -18.82
CA ASP A 47 -36.59 -19.05 -19.52
C ASP A 47 -37.60 -19.63 -18.53
N ASP A 48 -38.88 -19.47 -18.81
CA ASP A 48 -40.01 -20.07 -18.07
C ASP A 48 -40.99 -20.74 -19.06
N PRO A 49 -40.66 -21.94 -19.59
CA PRO A 49 -41.45 -22.58 -20.65
C PRO A 49 -42.78 -23.08 -20.10
N LEU A 50 -43.90 -22.56 -20.66
CA LEU A 50 -45.23 -23.02 -20.36
C LEU A 50 -45.57 -24.25 -21.20
N LEU A 51 -46.19 -25.26 -20.60
CA LEU A 51 -46.67 -26.43 -21.31
C LEU A 51 -47.80 -26.11 -22.25
N GLY A 52 -47.86 -26.79 -23.40
CA GLY A 52 -48.92 -26.64 -24.40
C GLY A 52 -48.70 -25.45 -25.37
N ARG A 53 -47.58 -24.77 -25.32
CA ARG A 53 -47.23 -23.64 -26.22
C ARG A 53 -46.43 -24.02 -27.46
N GLY A 54 -46.26 -25.34 -27.70
CA GLY A 54 -45.49 -25.83 -28.85
C GLY A 54 -44.02 -26.03 -28.57
N ARG A 55 -43.23 -26.16 -29.65
CA ARG A 55 -41.78 -26.51 -29.57
C ARG A 55 -40.84 -25.29 -29.62
N ASN A 56 -41.34 -24.12 -29.94
CA ASN A 56 -40.53 -22.92 -30.03
C ASN A 56 -40.37 -22.29 -28.65
N ALA A 57 -39.20 -21.68 -28.41
CA ALA A 57 -38.93 -20.89 -27.20
C ALA A 57 -39.96 -19.76 -27.05
N GLN A 58 -40.35 -19.51 -25.81
CA GLN A 58 -41.24 -18.41 -25.44
C GLN A 58 -40.41 -17.18 -25.06
N ASP A 59 -41.10 -16.07 -24.83
CA ASP A 59 -40.41 -14.82 -24.43
C ASP A 59 -39.66 -15.01 -23.10
N PRO A 60 -38.36 -14.66 -23.03
CA PRO A 60 -37.61 -14.74 -21.80
C PRO A 60 -38.04 -13.66 -20.81
N TYR A 61 -37.91 -13.91 -19.52
CA TYR A 61 -38.06 -12.90 -18.49
C TYR A 61 -36.70 -12.26 -18.14
N ARG A 62 -36.70 -11.01 -17.68
CA ARG A 62 -35.50 -10.32 -17.19
C ARG A 62 -35.23 -10.71 -15.73
N GLY A 63 -34.00 -11.15 -15.46
CA GLY A 63 -33.54 -11.44 -14.12
C GLY A 63 -33.14 -10.18 -13.33
N LEU A 64 -32.55 -10.36 -12.18
CA LEU A 64 -32.08 -9.26 -11.33
C LEU A 64 -30.81 -8.63 -11.91
N VAL A 65 -30.59 -7.36 -11.58
CA VAL A 65 -29.37 -6.63 -11.91
C VAL A 65 -28.21 -7.21 -11.11
N THR A 66 -27.09 -7.46 -11.78
CA THR A 66 -25.80 -7.76 -11.17
C THR A 66 -24.80 -6.76 -11.69
N ASP A 67 -24.19 -5.97 -10.81
CA ASP A 67 -23.17 -4.97 -11.14
C ASP A 67 -21.91 -5.27 -10.36
N GLU A 68 -20.95 -5.92 -11.02
CA GLU A 68 -19.70 -6.38 -10.42
C GLU A 68 -18.59 -6.46 -11.47
N GLY A 69 -17.35 -6.46 -11.03
CA GLY A 69 -16.20 -6.60 -11.91
C GLY A 69 -14.89 -6.39 -11.19
N GLN A 70 -13.81 -6.36 -11.97
CA GLN A 70 -12.45 -6.21 -11.45
C GLN A 70 -11.76 -5.00 -12.07
N LEU A 71 -10.88 -4.39 -11.28
CA LEU A 71 -10.00 -3.30 -11.70
C LEU A 71 -8.56 -3.70 -11.43
N GLU A 72 -7.69 -3.69 -12.43
CA GLU A 72 -6.25 -3.79 -12.20
C GLU A 72 -5.69 -2.40 -11.96
N ILE A 73 -5.09 -2.19 -10.79
CA ILE A 73 -4.60 -0.92 -10.30
C ILE A 73 -3.08 -0.97 -10.07
N PRO A 74 -2.35 0.13 -10.27
CA PRO A 74 -0.96 0.21 -9.83
C PRO A 74 -0.87 0.28 -8.31
N PHE A 75 0.12 -0.40 -7.71
CA PHE A 75 0.59 0.02 -6.40
C PHE A 75 1.49 1.23 -6.57
N ASP A 76 1.03 2.37 -6.08
CA ASP A 76 1.74 3.64 -6.12
C ASP A 76 1.73 4.31 -4.74
N LEU A 77 2.59 5.33 -4.58
CA LEU A 77 2.83 5.94 -3.29
C LEU A 77 1.61 6.67 -2.72
N GLN A 78 0.81 7.31 -3.56
CA GLN A 78 -0.29 8.17 -3.11
C GLN A 78 -1.66 7.54 -3.32
N GLY A 79 -1.94 6.98 -4.50
CA GLY A 79 -3.26 6.43 -4.84
C GLY A 79 -3.59 5.14 -4.13
N THR A 80 -2.58 4.31 -3.77
CA THR A 80 -2.80 3.06 -3.03
C THR A 80 -3.57 3.29 -1.72
N GLY A 81 -3.30 4.40 -1.01
CA GLY A 81 -4.00 4.71 0.23
C GLY A 81 -5.50 4.89 0.06
N TRP A 82 -5.95 5.46 -1.07
CA TRP A 82 -7.37 5.56 -1.39
C TRP A 82 -8.02 4.17 -1.53
N TRP A 83 -7.36 3.25 -2.25
CA TRP A 83 -7.85 1.88 -2.43
C TRP A 83 -7.90 1.10 -1.11
N MET A 84 -6.91 1.31 -0.22
CA MET A 84 -6.92 0.71 1.12
C MET A 84 -8.05 1.27 1.98
N THR A 85 -8.32 2.58 1.90
CA THR A 85 -9.48 3.19 2.58
C THR A 85 -10.80 2.62 2.06
N ALA A 86 -10.92 2.42 0.75
CA ALA A 86 -12.11 1.83 0.16
C ALA A 86 -12.32 0.34 0.57
N LEU A 87 -11.25 -0.39 0.87
CA LEU A 87 -11.30 -1.81 1.25
C LEU A 87 -11.48 -2.04 2.75
N PHE A 88 -10.90 -1.19 3.60
CA PHE A 88 -10.82 -1.40 5.06
C PHE A 88 -11.51 -0.32 5.88
N GLY A 89 -11.92 0.79 5.28
CA GLY A 89 -12.35 1.99 6.00
C GLY A 89 -11.19 2.96 6.27
N ASP A 90 -11.45 3.98 7.09
CA ASP A 90 -10.48 5.05 7.33
C ASP A 90 -9.26 4.55 8.11
N PRO A 91 -8.03 5.00 7.78
CA PRO A 91 -6.81 4.56 8.45
C PRO A 91 -6.58 5.27 9.78
N GLU A 92 -5.82 4.63 10.64
CA GLU A 92 -5.09 5.31 11.71
C GLU A 92 -3.85 5.98 11.11
N THR A 93 -3.78 7.31 11.18
CA THR A 93 -2.68 8.09 10.59
C THR A 93 -1.79 8.68 11.66
N THR A 94 -0.48 8.45 11.55
CA THR A 94 0.54 9.00 12.45
C THR A 94 1.62 9.71 11.65
N PRO A 95 1.87 11.00 11.90
CA PRO A 95 2.97 11.70 11.25
C PRO A 95 4.33 11.17 11.74
N GLN A 96 5.30 11.03 10.82
CA GLN A 96 6.64 10.52 11.07
C GLN A 96 7.69 11.60 10.79
N ALA A 97 8.69 11.68 11.66
CA ALA A 97 9.85 12.54 11.42
C ALA A 97 10.83 11.86 10.44
N ALA A 98 11.51 12.66 9.64
CA ALA A 98 12.63 12.20 8.83
C ALA A 98 13.82 11.86 9.71
N THR A 99 14.51 10.76 9.42
CA THR A 99 15.67 10.30 10.17
C THR A 99 16.85 9.98 9.27
N GLY A 100 18.06 10.10 9.82
CA GLY A 100 19.29 9.69 9.15
C GLY A 100 20.29 9.15 10.15
N ARG A 101 21.27 8.42 9.62
CA ARG A 101 22.31 7.80 10.44
C ARG A 101 23.67 8.01 9.78
N ILE A 102 24.67 8.37 10.59
CA ILE A 102 26.09 8.45 10.22
C ILE A 102 26.83 7.47 11.11
N THR A 103 27.45 6.46 10.52
CA THR A 103 28.21 5.41 11.25
C THR A 103 29.70 5.64 11.08
N PHE A 104 30.41 5.72 12.17
CA PHE A 104 31.87 5.88 12.22
C PHE A 104 32.52 4.51 12.45
N ALA A 105 33.61 4.27 11.74
CA ALA A 105 34.46 3.07 11.96
C ALA A 105 35.53 3.32 13.03
N ASP A 106 36.06 4.54 13.04
CA ASP A 106 37.14 4.97 13.92
C ASP A 106 36.85 6.35 14.49
N ASN A 107 37.62 6.75 15.52
CA ASN A 107 37.57 8.09 16.06
C ASN A 107 38.03 9.12 15.01
N PRO A 108 37.29 10.20 14.72
CA PRO A 108 37.67 11.21 13.75
C PRO A 108 39.05 11.82 14.05
N ALA A 109 39.77 12.24 13.00
CA ALA A 109 41.01 12.98 13.12
C ALA A 109 40.75 14.51 13.11
N PRO A 110 41.67 15.30 13.67
CA PRO A 110 41.58 16.76 13.59
C PRO A 110 41.49 17.24 12.12
N GLY A 111 40.50 18.05 11.80
CA GLY A 111 40.22 18.55 10.46
C GLY A 111 39.21 17.71 9.65
N ASP A 112 38.78 16.55 10.14
CA ASP A 112 37.66 15.82 9.56
C ASP A 112 36.37 16.61 9.69
N THR A 113 35.45 16.43 8.75
CA THR A 113 34.22 17.22 8.69
C THR A 113 32.96 16.38 8.45
N LEU A 114 31.85 16.86 9.01
CA LEU A 114 30.49 16.54 8.61
C LEU A 114 29.86 17.76 7.93
N THR A 115 29.04 17.54 6.94
CA THR A 115 28.19 18.61 6.38
C THR A 115 26.73 18.26 6.61
N LEU A 116 26.06 19.01 7.46
CA LEU A 116 24.70 18.81 7.86
C LEU A 116 23.85 19.98 7.39
N ASN A 117 22.87 19.73 6.54
CA ASN A 117 21.99 20.75 5.94
C ASN A 117 22.75 21.98 5.37
N GLY A 118 23.92 21.73 4.76
CA GLY A 118 24.78 22.75 4.17
C GLY A 118 25.77 23.42 5.14
N VAL A 119 25.73 23.12 6.44
CA VAL A 119 26.67 23.64 7.45
C VAL A 119 27.80 22.61 7.62
N SER A 120 29.05 23.09 7.52
CA SER A 120 30.25 22.26 7.75
C SER A 120 30.61 22.25 9.22
N TRP A 121 30.65 21.09 9.84
CA TRP A 121 31.01 20.85 11.23
C TRP A 121 32.35 20.12 11.31
N THR A 122 33.32 20.65 12.09
CA THR A 122 34.71 20.23 12.08
C THR A 122 35.11 19.55 13.39
N PHE A 123 35.85 18.45 13.33
CA PHE A 123 36.46 17.82 14.48
C PHE A 123 37.83 18.44 14.80
N VAL A 124 38.05 18.86 16.06
CA VAL A 124 39.26 19.56 16.51
C VAL A 124 39.95 18.82 17.69
N ALA A 125 41.27 18.92 17.78
CA ALA A 125 42.04 18.31 18.87
C ALA A 125 42.06 19.13 20.18
N GLY A 126 41.50 20.31 20.17
CA GLY A 126 41.49 21.26 21.31
C GLY A 126 40.08 21.72 21.59
N VAL A 127 39.96 22.78 22.40
CA VAL A 127 38.65 23.36 22.77
C VAL A 127 37.87 23.77 21.52
N ALA A 128 36.70 23.18 21.34
CA ALA A 128 35.80 23.48 20.24
C ALA A 128 35.19 24.89 20.35
N ALA A 129 34.96 25.54 19.21
CA ALA A 129 34.30 26.84 19.13
C ALA A 129 33.46 26.98 17.86
N GLY A 130 32.24 27.47 17.97
CA GLY A 130 31.33 27.58 16.83
C GLY A 130 30.89 26.22 16.32
N ASP A 131 31.04 25.96 15.01
CA ASP A 131 30.64 24.72 14.35
C ASP A 131 31.76 23.64 14.44
N GLU A 132 32.22 23.39 15.66
CA GLU A 132 33.30 22.43 15.96
C GLU A 132 32.89 21.48 17.09
N THR A 133 33.56 20.32 17.14
CA THR A 133 33.50 19.37 18.27
C THR A 133 34.89 18.92 18.66
N GLU A 134 35.19 18.95 19.96
CA GLU A 134 36.43 18.39 20.50
C GLU A 134 36.44 16.87 20.41
N ILE A 135 37.56 16.32 19.90
CA ILE A 135 37.76 14.88 19.80
C ILE A 135 38.05 14.31 21.17
N GLY A 136 37.19 13.41 21.64
CA GLY A 136 37.31 12.71 22.91
C GLY A 136 38.39 11.60 22.89
N ALA A 137 38.61 11.01 24.05
CA ALA A 137 39.60 9.91 24.22
C ALA A 137 39.16 8.64 23.47
N SER A 138 37.88 8.48 23.20
CA SER A 138 37.33 7.34 22.44
C SER A 138 36.28 7.88 21.42
N LEU A 139 35.92 6.99 20.46
CA LEU A 139 34.84 7.30 19.53
C LEU A 139 33.51 7.60 20.27
N ALA A 140 33.19 6.82 21.29
CA ALA A 140 31.99 7.05 22.10
C ALA A 140 32.00 8.43 22.76
N ASP A 141 33.11 8.85 23.35
CA ASP A 141 33.22 10.19 23.96
C ASP A 141 33.09 11.30 22.93
N THR A 142 33.69 11.14 21.74
CA THR A 142 33.60 12.11 20.64
C THR A 142 32.16 12.23 20.13
N LEU A 143 31.45 11.12 19.96
CA LEU A 143 30.05 11.14 19.48
C LEU A 143 29.09 11.75 20.51
N VAL A 144 29.33 11.52 21.80
CA VAL A 144 28.55 12.17 22.87
C VAL A 144 28.77 13.68 22.84
N SER A 145 30.01 14.14 22.71
CA SER A 145 30.33 15.59 22.57
C SER A 145 29.68 16.16 21.30
N LEU A 146 29.84 15.48 20.15
CA LEU A 146 29.25 15.89 18.88
C LEU A 146 27.72 16.05 18.97
N ALA A 147 27.03 15.09 19.55
CA ALA A 147 25.57 15.17 19.71
C ALA A 147 25.18 16.32 20.65
N ALA A 148 25.95 16.58 21.72
CA ALA A 148 25.69 17.69 22.64
C ALA A 148 25.91 19.04 21.96
N ASP A 149 27.02 19.20 21.21
CA ASP A 149 27.36 20.44 20.50
C ASP A 149 26.34 20.75 19.40
N LEU A 150 25.94 19.77 18.61
CA LEU A 150 24.92 19.90 17.57
C LEU A 150 23.56 20.28 18.17
N ASN A 151 23.15 19.68 19.28
CA ASN A 151 21.89 20.04 19.98
C ASN A 151 21.94 21.43 20.62
N ALA A 152 23.13 21.95 20.94
CA ALA A 152 23.34 23.31 21.47
C ALA A 152 23.51 24.34 20.36
N ALA A 153 23.67 23.94 19.11
CA ALA A 153 23.89 24.83 17.98
C ALA A 153 22.70 25.78 17.77
N SER A 154 23.00 27.04 17.54
CA SER A 154 21.99 28.07 17.26
C SER A 154 21.76 28.36 15.78
N ASP A 155 22.53 27.71 14.89
CA ASP A 155 22.34 27.82 13.45
C ASP A 155 20.97 27.22 13.05
N PRO A 156 20.10 28.00 12.37
CA PRO A 156 18.76 27.52 11.97
C PRO A 156 18.78 26.29 11.08
N ALA A 157 19.86 26.03 10.34
CA ALA A 157 19.98 24.85 9.49
C ALA A 157 20.26 23.58 10.31
N ILE A 158 20.87 23.71 11.50
CA ILE A 158 21.21 22.59 12.41
C ILE A 158 20.13 22.40 13.48
N SER A 159 19.61 23.46 14.06
CA SER A 159 18.66 23.44 15.18
C SER A 159 17.24 22.98 14.81
N VAL A 160 17.00 22.59 13.57
CA VAL A 160 15.74 21.99 13.11
C VAL A 160 15.71 20.46 13.28
N ALA A 161 16.79 19.89 13.84
CA ALA A 161 16.92 18.45 14.09
C ALA A 161 17.51 18.19 15.48
N SER A 162 17.20 17.06 16.04
CA SER A 162 17.79 16.52 17.25
C SER A 162 18.78 15.41 16.94
N TYR A 163 19.83 15.31 17.76
CA TYR A 163 20.98 14.44 17.53
C TYR A 163 21.18 13.51 18.73
N SER A 164 21.37 12.24 18.47
CA SER A 164 21.61 11.23 19.51
C SER A 164 22.64 10.20 19.08
N VAL A 165 23.25 9.51 20.06
CA VAL A 165 24.23 8.46 19.79
C VAL A 165 23.58 7.09 19.89
N GLU A 166 23.87 6.21 18.92
CA GLU A 166 23.40 4.83 18.90
C GLU A 166 24.60 3.86 18.88
N ASN A 167 24.59 2.90 19.81
CA ASN A 167 25.60 1.83 19.93
C ASN A 167 27.05 2.34 19.97
N ASP A 168 27.31 3.54 20.51
CA ASP A 168 28.62 4.18 20.63
C ASP A 168 29.40 4.34 19.30
N THR A 169 28.76 4.12 18.16
CA THR A 169 29.41 4.14 16.85
C THR A 169 28.63 4.96 15.81
N ALA A 170 27.43 5.41 16.11
CA ALA A 170 26.63 6.12 15.13
C ALA A 170 25.96 7.36 15.74
N LEU A 171 25.92 8.45 14.95
CA LEU A 171 25.09 9.61 15.16
C LEU A 171 23.76 9.37 14.44
N VAL A 172 22.66 9.47 15.17
CA VAL A 172 21.29 9.46 14.64
C VAL A 172 20.78 10.88 14.62
N ILE A 173 20.22 11.29 13.49
CA ILE A 173 19.64 12.61 13.24
C ILE A 173 18.14 12.44 13.06
N THR A 174 17.35 13.18 13.81
CA THR A 174 15.89 13.17 13.71
C THR A 174 15.40 14.59 13.48
N HIS A 175 14.69 14.85 12.40
CA HIS A 175 14.12 16.17 12.14
C HIS A 175 13.01 16.46 13.16
N ASP A 176 12.97 17.65 13.75
CA ASP A 176 12.04 17.96 14.85
C ASP A 176 10.59 18.10 14.38
N THR A 177 10.39 18.52 13.13
CA THR A 177 9.05 18.57 12.52
C THR A 177 8.74 17.24 11.85
N THR A 178 7.60 16.65 12.19
CA THR A 178 7.08 15.47 11.52
C THR A 178 6.50 15.84 10.15
N GLY A 179 6.42 14.84 9.25
CA GLY A 179 5.98 15.04 7.87
C GLY A 179 7.13 14.99 6.87
N PRO A 180 6.87 15.25 5.58
CA PRO A 180 7.84 15.04 4.51
C PRO A 180 8.96 16.07 4.44
N ASP A 181 8.81 17.24 5.06
CA ASP A 181 9.73 18.39 4.90
C ASP A 181 11.15 18.05 5.33
N GLY A 182 11.30 17.28 6.41
CA GLY A 182 12.59 16.83 6.92
C GLY A 182 13.41 15.99 5.95
N ASN A 183 12.80 15.40 4.93
CA ASN A 183 13.51 14.62 3.90
C ASN A 183 14.45 15.48 3.03
N ALA A 184 14.30 16.79 3.07
CA ALA A 184 15.19 17.72 2.37
C ALA A 184 16.51 18.01 3.11
N PHE A 185 16.60 17.67 4.41
CA PHE A 185 17.80 17.87 5.21
C PHE A 185 18.97 17.03 4.68
N THR A 186 20.02 17.68 4.20
CA THR A 186 21.17 17.02 3.57
C THR A 186 22.19 16.52 4.60
N VAL A 187 22.81 15.37 4.30
CA VAL A 187 23.83 14.76 5.15
C VAL A 187 25.03 14.37 4.30
N ASP A 188 26.23 14.83 4.65
CA ASP A 188 27.50 14.37 4.09
C ASP A 188 28.56 14.18 5.18
N ALA A 189 29.51 13.29 4.96
CA ALA A 189 30.54 12.95 5.91
C ALA A 189 31.84 12.59 5.19
N SER A 190 32.96 13.20 5.57
CA SER A 190 34.26 12.93 4.94
C SER A 190 34.87 11.60 5.37
N VAL A 191 34.56 11.13 6.62
CA VAL A 191 35.25 9.99 7.26
C VAL A 191 34.28 8.96 7.87
N ALA A 192 33.00 9.07 7.56
CA ALA A 192 31.98 8.19 8.11
C ALA A 192 30.98 7.76 7.02
N GLN A 193 30.31 6.64 7.26
CA GLN A 193 29.29 6.12 6.34
C GLN A 193 27.90 6.66 6.70
N ARG A 194 27.30 7.38 5.80
CA ARG A 194 25.90 7.86 5.91
C ARG A 194 24.90 6.84 5.40
N SER A 195 23.72 6.76 6.01
CA SER A 195 22.64 5.90 5.56
C SER A 195 22.07 6.33 4.20
N ALA A 196 21.99 7.66 3.96
CA ALA A 196 21.54 8.26 2.72
C ALA A 196 22.10 9.69 2.59
N PRO A 197 22.07 10.33 1.39
CA PRO A 197 22.51 11.73 1.22
C PRO A 197 21.57 12.76 1.86
N THR A 198 20.36 12.38 2.24
CA THR A 198 19.40 13.19 2.98
C THR A 198 18.76 12.36 4.09
N LEU A 199 18.07 12.99 5.04
CA LEU A 199 17.17 12.27 5.93
C LEU A 199 16.06 11.60 5.11
N THR A 200 15.47 10.53 5.65
CA THR A 200 14.47 9.71 4.96
C THR A 200 13.36 9.31 5.92
N GLY A 201 12.22 8.86 5.37
CA GLY A 201 11.10 8.32 6.17
C GLY A 201 10.23 9.38 6.84
N GLY A 202 10.48 10.67 6.60
CA GLY A 202 9.56 11.73 6.98
C GLY A 202 8.29 11.66 6.12
N GLY A 203 7.11 11.73 6.78
CA GLY A 203 5.84 11.58 6.09
C GLY A 203 4.71 11.24 7.03
N TYR A 204 3.71 10.52 6.52
CA TYR A 204 2.55 10.07 7.26
C TYR A 204 2.43 8.55 7.13
N ARG A 205 2.38 7.86 8.27
CA ARG A 205 2.16 6.43 8.33
C ARG A 205 0.67 6.17 8.52
N HIS A 206 0.05 5.59 7.52
CA HIS A 206 -1.35 5.17 7.51
C HIS A 206 -1.43 3.68 7.78
N VAL A 207 -2.31 3.27 8.68
CA VAL A 207 -2.49 1.87 9.07
C VAL A 207 -3.95 1.49 8.95
N TRP A 208 -4.23 0.49 8.14
CA TRP A 208 -5.52 -0.17 8.01
C TRP A 208 -5.46 -1.56 8.62
N ARG A 209 -6.57 -2.00 9.19
CA ARG A 209 -6.69 -3.34 9.78
C ARG A 209 -7.93 -4.04 9.27
N SER A 210 -7.81 -5.36 9.05
CA SER A 210 -8.95 -6.22 8.72
C SER A 210 -9.89 -6.35 9.91
N GLY A 211 -11.18 -6.65 9.64
CA GLY A 211 -12.18 -6.92 10.67
C GLY A 211 -13.05 -5.73 11.03
N ALA A 212 -13.12 -4.69 10.20
CA ALA A 212 -14.07 -3.59 10.38
C ALA A 212 -15.52 -4.09 10.24
N ASP A 213 -16.42 -3.64 11.12
CA ASP A 213 -17.83 -4.01 11.10
C ASP A 213 -18.60 -3.43 9.90
N SER A 214 -18.08 -2.36 9.30
CA SER A 214 -18.65 -1.71 8.12
C SER A 214 -17.56 -1.24 7.16
N ILE A 215 -17.87 -1.28 5.88
CA ILE A 215 -16.97 -0.86 4.79
C ILE A 215 -17.62 0.29 4.05
N PRO A 216 -16.87 1.35 3.67
CA PRO A 216 -17.44 2.48 2.95
C PRO A 216 -17.89 2.08 1.54
N SER A 217 -18.95 2.72 1.05
CA SER A 217 -19.36 2.63 -0.36
C SER A 217 -18.98 3.89 -1.13
N PHE A 218 -18.89 3.72 -2.44
CA PHE A 218 -18.43 4.75 -3.37
C PHE A 218 -19.34 4.80 -4.60
N LEU A 219 -19.43 5.97 -5.20
CA LEU A 219 -19.87 6.13 -6.57
C LEU A 219 -18.63 6.09 -7.48
N ILE A 220 -18.53 5.05 -8.30
CA ILE A 220 -17.43 4.87 -9.26
C ILE A 220 -17.93 5.26 -10.65
N GLU A 221 -17.17 6.07 -11.39
CA GLU A 221 -17.45 6.46 -12.76
C GLU A 221 -16.35 5.97 -13.70
N ILE A 222 -16.73 5.18 -14.72
CA ILE A 222 -15.86 4.82 -15.84
C ILE A 222 -16.32 5.63 -17.06
N GLY A 223 -15.43 6.48 -17.58
CA GLY A 223 -15.78 7.47 -18.60
C GLY A 223 -15.05 7.31 -19.93
N HIS A 224 -15.74 7.69 -21.00
CA HIS A 224 -15.18 7.86 -22.35
C HIS A 224 -15.35 9.31 -22.85
N PRO A 225 -14.58 10.27 -22.28
CA PRO A 225 -14.79 11.71 -22.49
C PRO A 225 -14.45 12.18 -23.91
N LYS A 226 -13.64 11.42 -24.66
CA LYS A 226 -13.19 11.82 -26.01
C LYS A 226 -14.09 11.32 -27.14
N LEU A 227 -15.18 10.64 -26.83
CA LEU A 227 -16.19 10.34 -27.83
C LEU A 227 -16.84 11.63 -28.37
N THR A 228 -17.36 11.59 -29.59
CA THR A 228 -18.15 12.71 -30.18
C THR A 228 -19.34 13.07 -29.27
N THR A 229 -19.97 12.06 -28.68
CA THR A 229 -20.92 12.18 -27.58
C THR A 229 -20.30 11.47 -26.39
N PRO A 230 -19.76 12.19 -25.41
CA PRO A 230 -19.18 11.59 -24.21
C PRO A 230 -20.19 10.71 -23.47
N ILE A 231 -19.70 9.60 -22.91
CA ILE A 231 -20.52 8.67 -22.13
C ILE A 231 -19.76 8.29 -20.85
N PHE A 232 -20.48 8.22 -19.76
CA PHE A 232 -19.96 7.88 -18.43
C PHE A 232 -20.87 6.84 -17.79
N PHE A 233 -20.28 5.74 -17.34
CA PHE A 233 -20.95 4.66 -16.61
C PHE A 233 -20.70 4.86 -15.13
N ARG A 234 -21.77 5.04 -14.36
CA ARG A 234 -21.73 5.32 -12.92
C ARG A 234 -22.27 4.13 -12.16
N HIS A 235 -21.44 3.57 -11.31
CA HIS A 235 -21.71 2.42 -10.46
C HIS A 235 -21.95 2.93 -9.03
N ALA A 236 -23.20 3.03 -8.61
CA ALA A 236 -23.58 3.48 -7.28
C ALA A 236 -23.49 2.32 -6.27
N GLY A 237 -23.24 2.62 -5.01
CA GLY A 237 -23.11 1.61 -3.96
C GLY A 237 -21.93 0.66 -4.19
N ALA A 238 -20.86 1.12 -4.80
CA ALA A 238 -19.69 0.29 -5.06
C ALA A 238 -18.91 0.04 -3.77
N VAL A 239 -18.75 -1.23 -3.41
CA VAL A 239 -17.98 -1.72 -2.26
C VAL A 239 -16.86 -2.63 -2.76
N LEU A 240 -15.67 -2.50 -2.18
CA LEU A 240 -14.54 -3.38 -2.52
C LEU A 240 -14.65 -4.70 -1.76
N GLU A 241 -14.79 -5.79 -2.53
CA GLU A 241 -14.90 -7.14 -2.00
C GLU A 241 -13.54 -7.78 -1.75
N GLU A 242 -12.63 -7.67 -2.70
CA GLU A 242 -11.35 -8.38 -2.69
C GLU A 242 -10.20 -7.52 -3.19
N LEU A 243 -9.03 -7.74 -2.61
CA LEU A 243 -7.73 -7.27 -3.12
C LEU A 243 -6.82 -8.47 -3.30
N SER A 244 -6.24 -8.62 -4.48
CA SER A 244 -5.22 -9.64 -4.75
C SER A 244 -4.01 -9.05 -5.46
N PHE A 245 -2.82 -9.56 -5.14
CA PHE A 245 -1.61 -9.22 -5.86
C PHE A 245 -0.62 -10.37 -5.88
N GLN A 246 0.27 -10.32 -6.85
CA GLN A 246 1.39 -11.23 -6.97
C GLN A 246 2.69 -10.46 -6.81
N MET A 247 3.64 -11.06 -6.10
CA MET A 247 4.98 -10.56 -5.90
C MET A 247 5.95 -11.39 -6.72
N GLY A 248 6.64 -10.74 -7.64
CA GLY A 248 7.64 -11.34 -8.53
C GLY A 248 8.99 -10.66 -8.37
N GLN A 249 9.91 -10.92 -9.32
CA GLN A 249 11.29 -10.44 -9.25
C GLN A 249 11.49 -9.10 -9.97
N GLU A 250 10.66 -8.76 -10.94
CA GLU A 250 10.82 -7.55 -11.77
C GLU A 250 9.49 -6.94 -12.22
N GLY A 251 9.56 -5.72 -12.70
CA GLY A 251 8.41 -4.98 -13.20
C GLY A 251 7.76 -4.09 -12.13
N PRO A 252 6.70 -3.38 -12.51
CA PRO A 252 5.92 -2.56 -11.58
C PRO A 252 4.99 -3.42 -10.74
N ALA A 253 4.80 -3.03 -9.49
CA ALA A 253 3.82 -3.67 -8.60
C ALA A 253 2.39 -3.24 -8.98
N ASN A 254 1.49 -4.21 -9.07
CA ASN A 254 0.07 -4.01 -9.35
C ASN A 254 -0.76 -4.87 -8.40
N ALA A 255 -2.04 -4.50 -8.27
CA ALA A 255 -3.06 -5.31 -7.61
C ALA A 255 -4.32 -5.39 -8.47
N THR A 256 -5.13 -6.40 -8.22
CA THR A 256 -6.49 -6.50 -8.73
C THR A 256 -7.44 -6.29 -7.57
N VAL A 257 -8.43 -5.42 -7.74
CA VAL A 257 -9.53 -5.21 -6.80
C VAL A 257 -10.83 -5.68 -7.42
N SER A 258 -11.63 -6.43 -6.66
CA SER A 258 -12.97 -6.84 -7.06
C SER A 258 -13.98 -5.90 -6.42
N VAL A 259 -14.95 -5.44 -7.20
CA VAL A 259 -15.97 -4.47 -6.81
C VAL A 259 -17.34 -5.08 -6.98
N VAL A 260 -18.22 -4.85 -6.01
CA VAL A 260 -19.66 -5.13 -6.08
C VAL A 260 -20.40 -3.81 -5.94
N ALA A 261 -21.29 -3.53 -6.87
CA ALA A 261 -22.07 -2.29 -6.86
C ALA A 261 -23.58 -2.57 -6.87
N GLN A 262 -24.36 -1.56 -6.48
CA GLN A 262 -25.82 -1.66 -6.46
C GLN A 262 -26.40 -1.67 -7.89
N GLY A 263 -25.81 -0.90 -8.79
CA GLY A 263 -26.24 -0.83 -10.19
C GLY A 263 -25.60 0.32 -10.94
N GLU A 264 -25.65 0.20 -12.27
CA GLU A 264 -25.04 1.11 -13.23
C GLU A 264 -26.08 2.13 -13.74
N GLU A 265 -25.63 3.37 -13.95
CA GLU A 265 -26.37 4.42 -14.65
C GLU A 265 -25.46 5.09 -15.68
N THR A 266 -26.05 5.41 -16.84
CA THR A 266 -25.35 6.13 -17.90
C THR A 266 -25.56 7.62 -17.79
N ALA A 267 -24.46 8.41 -17.88
CA ALA A 267 -24.51 9.87 -17.87
C ALA A 267 -23.80 10.46 -19.10
N SER A 268 -24.23 11.66 -19.51
CA SER A 268 -23.61 12.43 -20.60
C SER A 268 -22.56 13.44 -20.13
N ALA A 269 -22.52 13.72 -18.82
CA ALA A 269 -21.56 14.60 -18.17
C ALA A 269 -20.82 13.83 -17.07
N THR A 270 -19.54 14.13 -16.90
CA THR A 270 -18.72 13.52 -15.83
C THR A 270 -19.13 14.02 -14.45
N LEU A 271 -18.81 13.25 -13.41
CA LEU A 271 -19.01 13.61 -11.99
C LEU A 271 -18.34 14.93 -11.64
N ASP A 272 -17.11 15.12 -12.10
CA ASP A 272 -16.35 16.34 -11.91
C ASP A 272 -15.45 16.57 -13.13
N ALA A 273 -15.41 17.80 -13.65
CA ALA A 273 -14.57 18.17 -14.78
C ALA A 273 -13.08 18.32 -14.38
N ASN A 274 -12.81 18.61 -13.09
CA ASN A 274 -11.49 18.85 -12.54
C ASN A 274 -11.26 18.02 -11.27
N PRO A 275 -11.31 16.69 -11.33
CA PRO A 275 -11.15 15.84 -10.14
C PRO A 275 -9.75 16.00 -9.57
N ALA A 276 -9.62 15.86 -8.26
CA ALA A 276 -8.30 15.79 -7.62
C ALA A 276 -7.59 14.50 -8.05
N ALA A 277 -6.31 14.59 -8.39
CA ALA A 277 -5.49 13.45 -8.80
C ALA A 277 -4.31 13.26 -7.86
N PHE A 278 -3.89 12.03 -7.70
CA PHE A 278 -2.63 11.67 -7.03
C PHE A 278 -1.47 11.74 -8.03
N ALA A 279 -0.27 12.07 -7.52
CA ALA A 279 0.94 11.96 -8.33
C ALA A 279 1.35 10.49 -8.43
N LEU A 280 1.42 9.96 -9.65
CA LEU A 280 1.76 8.56 -9.88
C LEU A 280 3.24 8.29 -9.62
N ARG A 281 3.55 7.63 -8.49
CA ARG A 281 4.88 7.14 -8.12
C ARG A 281 4.79 5.65 -7.77
N ARG A 282 5.13 4.79 -8.74
CA ARG A 282 4.87 3.35 -8.66
C ARG A 282 5.90 2.60 -7.83
N PHE A 283 5.43 1.66 -7.02
CA PHE A 283 6.29 0.65 -6.40
C PHE A 283 6.80 -0.35 -7.46
N SER A 284 8.00 -0.88 -7.23
CA SER A 284 8.65 -1.85 -8.10
C SER A 284 8.75 -3.22 -7.43
N GLN A 285 8.49 -4.28 -8.18
CA GLN A 285 8.69 -5.66 -7.76
C GLN A 285 10.15 -5.94 -7.33
N GLY A 286 11.14 -5.37 -8.05
CA GLY A 286 12.55 -5.54 -7.75
C GLY A 286 13.01 -4.94 -6.40
N ARG A 287 12.15 -4.19 -5.73
CA ARG A 287 12.33 -3.70 -4.34
C ARG A 287 11.33 -4.32 -3.38
N GLY A 288 10.70 -5.41 -3.80
CA GLY A 288 9.86 -6.22 -2.95
C GLY A 288 10.66 -7.00 -1.93
N ARG A 289 10.06 -7.23 -0.76
CA ARG A 289 10.63 -8.10 0.27
C ARG A 289 9.53 -8.90 0.95
N ILE A 290 9.87 -10.12 1.33
CA ILE A 290 9.03 -10.94 2.20
C ILE A 290 9.80 -11.17 3.49
N VAL A 291 9.16 -10.91 4.61
CA VAL A 291 9.71 -11.02 5.95
C VAL A 291 8.97 -12.12 6.69
N ARG A 292 9.71 -13.04 7.34
CA ARG A 292 9.18 -14.11 8.19
C ARG A 292 9.70 -13.93 9.60
N ALA A 293 8.80 -13.93 10.56
CA ALA A 293 9.13 -13.80 11.99
C ALA A 293 10.11 -12.64 12.29
N GLY A 294 9.95 -11.50 11.59
CA GLY A 294 10.80 -10.32 11.74
C GLY A 294 12.11 -10.31 10.96
N ALA A 295 12.48 -11.41 10.29
CA ALA A 295 13.68 -11.49 9.47
C ALA A 295 13.37 -11.63 7.97
N PRO A 296 14.15 -11.02 7.06
CA PRO A 296 13.99 -11.22 5.62
C PRO A 296 14.10 -12.71 5.26
N LEU A 297 13.13 -13.19 4.47
CA LEU A 297 13.14 -14.57 3.98
C LEU A 297 13.95 -14.66 2.70
N ALA A 298 15.06 -15.38 2.77
CA ALA A 298 15.94 -15.63 1.62
C ALA A 298 15.33 -16.66 0.66
N GLY A 299 15.78 -16.65 -0.60
CA GLY A 299 15.43 -17.67 -1.59
C GLY A 299 13.99 -17.61 -2.11
N VAL A 300 13.21 -16.58 -1.79
CA VAL A 300 11.85 -16.41 -2.32
C VAL A 300 11.91 -16.08 -3.80
N THR A 301 11.18 -16.82 -4.61
CA THR A 301 11.06 -16.61 -6.06
C THR A 301 9.73 -16.01 -6.47
N ALA A 302 8.66 -16.27 -5.73
CA ALA A 302 7.34 -15.70 -5.93
C ALA A 302 6.50 -15.71 -4.65
N GLY A 303 5.52 -14.83 -4.57
CA GLY A 303 4.51 -14.82 -3.51
C GLY A 303 3.19 -14.22 -4.00
N SER A 304 2.10 -14.58 -3.36
CA SER A 304 0.79 -13.98 -3.62
C SER A 304 0.08 -13.71 -2.30
N LEU A 305 -0.85 -12.74 -2.35
CA LEU A 305 -1.76 -12.45 -1.26
C LEU A 305 -3.13 -12.12 -1.87
N THR A 306 -4.17 -12.72 -1.31
CA THR A 306 -5.56 -12.39 -1.60
C THR A 306 -6.27 -12.16 -0.27
N PHE A 307 -6.86 -10.99 -0.12
CA PHE A 307 -7.72 -10.62 1.01
C PHE A 307 -9.13 -10.39 0.49
N SER A 308 -10.12 -10.96 1.15
CA SER A 308 -11.54 -10.78 0.83
C SER A 308 -12.33 -10.39 2.08
N ASN A 309 -13.23 -9.41 1.91
CA ASN A 309 -14.20 -9.00 2.92
C ASN A 309 -15.41 -9.95 3.01
N GLY A 310 -15.57 -10.87 2.05
CA GLY A 310 -16.69 -11.79 2.01
C GLY A 310 -18.04 -11.06 1.93
N ILE A 311 -18.25 -10.28 0.88
CA ILE A 311 -19.44 -9.43 0.75
C ILE A 311 -20.70 -10.27 0.46
N GLU A 312 -21.71 -10.16 1.33
CA GLU A 312 -23.06 -10.63 1.09
C GLU A 312 -23.87 -9.58 0.32
N ARG A 313 -24.44 -10.01 -0.80
CA ARG A 313 -25.34 -9.17 -1.61
C ARG A 313 -26.73 -9.22 -1.02
N VAL A 314 -27.13 -8.24 -0.24
CA VAL A 314 -28.45 -8.15 0.40
C VAL A 314 -29.49 -7.90 -0.67
N ARG A 315 -30.45 -8.79 -0.80
CA ARG A 315 -31.53 -8.72 -1.80
C ARG A 315 -32.89 -8.55 -1.13
N SER A 316 -33.66 -7.58 -1.61
CA SER A 316 -35.07 -7.38 -1.23
C SER A 316 -35.95 -7.35 -2.47
N ILE A 317 -37.28 -7.29 -2.27
CA ILE A 317 -38.23 -7.11 -3.38
C ILE A 317 -38.21 -5.63 -3.78
N ARG A 318 -37.57 -5.33 -4.91
CA ARG A 318 -37.43 -3.97 -5.48
C ARG A 318 -37.89 -3.95 -6.93
N GLU A 319 -38.52 -2.84 -7.33
CA GLU A 319 -38.98 -2.63 -8.73
C GLU A 319 -37.81 -2.54 -9.73
N ASP A 320 -36.64 -2.08 -9.27
CA ASP A 320 -35.46 -1.88 -10.12
C ASP A 320 -34.59 -3.14 -10.24
N GLY A 321 -34.87 -4.19 -9.47
CA GLY A 321 -34.15 -5.45 -9.49
C GLY A 321 -32.70 -5.37 -8.97
N ARG A 322 -32.31 -4.26 -8.32
CA ARG A 322 -30.98 -4.04 -7.74
C ARG A 322 -30.85 -4.63 -6.34
N ILE A 323 -29.64 -4.79 -5.85
CA ILE A 323 -29.37 -5.17 -4.45
C ILE A 323 -29.63 -3.99 -3.51
N ASP A 324 -29.98 -4.27 -2.26
CA ASP A 324 -30.29 -3.25 -1.23
C ASP A 324 -29.04 -2.88 -0.42
N GLY A 325 -28.08 -3.79 -0.34
CA GLY A 325 -26.86 -3.63 0.41
C GLY A 325 -25.77 -4.58 -0.04
N ALA A 326 -24.55 -4.30 0.42
CA ALA A 326 -23.37 -5.13 0.24
C ALA A 326 -22.66 -5.20 1.59
N ASP A 327 -23.06 -6.18 2.41
CA ASP A 327 -22.65 -6.26 3.81
C ASP A 327 -21.42 -7.17 3.96
N PRO A 328 -20.38 -6.75 4.72
CA PRO A 328 -19.24 -7.60 4.99
C PRO A 328 -19.63 -8.77 5.90
N THR A 329 -19.12 -9.96 5.59
CA THR A 329 -19.31 -11.17 6.37
C THR A 329 -17.96 -11.68 6.91
N LEU A 330 -17.65 -12.97 6.77
CA LEU A 330 -16.38 -13.51 7.21
C LEU A 330 -15.25 -13.10 6.26
N ALA A 331 -14.34 -12.27 6.73
CA ALA A 331 -13.13 -11.93 5.98
C ALA A 331 -12.17 -13.12 5.93
N THR A 332 -11.48 -13.26 4.79
CA THR A 332 -10.45 -14.28 4.58
C THR A 332 -9.18 -13.64 4.02
N CYS A 333 -8.03 -14.22 4.36
CA CYS A 333 -6.76 -13.86 3.76
C CYS A 333 -5.93 -15.11 3.50
N GLU A 334 -5.57 -15.32 2.25
CA GLU A 334 -4.79 -16.48 1.81
C GLU A 334 -3.79 -16.08 0.73
N GLY A 335 -2.89 -17.00 0.40
CA GLY A 335 -1.93 -16.76 -0.65
C GLY A 335 -0.94 -17.88 -0.80
N SER A 336 0.13 -17.62 -1.53
CA SER A 336 1.20 -18.58 -1.76
C SER A 336 2.57 -17.98 -1.54
N LEU A 337 3.54 -18.84 -1.25
CA LEU A 337 4.94 -18.52 -1.11
C LEU A 337 5.76 -19.60 -1.79
N THR A 338 6.54 -19.23 -2.80
CA THR A 338 7.47 -20.14 -3.48
C THR A 338 8.89 -19.77 -3.12
N VAL A 339 9.63 -20.75 -2.60
CA VAL A 339 11.02 -20.58 -2.17
C VAL A 339 11.91 -21.62 -2.82
N ARG A 340 13.18 -21.26 -3.10
CA ARG A 340 14.20 -22.25 -3.42
C ARG A 340 14.46 -23.09 -2.19
N PHE A 341 14.46 -24.41 -2.38
CA PHE A 341 14.66 -25.36 -1.31
C PHE A 341 16.16 -25.34 -0.90
N ASP A 342 16.44 -24.72 0.23
CA ASP A 342 17.79 -24.58 0.79
C ASP A 342 17.93 -25.12 2.22
N GLY A 343 16.84 -25.68 2.80
CA GLY A 343 16.85 -26.21 4.15
C GLY A 343 15.50 -26.70 4.66
N GLU A 344 15.47 -27.16 5.90
CA GLU A 344 14.30 -27.79 6.52
C GLU A 344 13.40 -26.83 7.30
N THR A 345 13.81 -25.56 7.50
CA THR A 345 13.15 -24.64 8.46
C THR A 345 11.67 -24.42 8.15
N LEU A 346 11.34 -24.01 6.91
CA LEU A 346 9.93 -23.80 6.50
C LEU A 346 9.15 -25.12 6.46
N MET A 347 9.82 -26.22 6.13
CA MET A 347 9.20 -27.55 6.12
C MET A 347 8.87 -28.02 7.54
N ALA A 348 9.75 -27.75 8.50
CA ALA A 348 9.55 -28.07 9.92
C ALA A 348 8.41 -27.23 10.51
N GLU A 349 8.34 -25.94 10.20
CA GLU A 349 7.24 -25.05 10.58
C GLU A 349 5.90 -25.51 10.00
N ALA A 350 5.87 -25.83 8.70
CA ALA A 350 4.68 -26.38 8.07
C ALA A 350 4.25 -27.75 8.67
N ALA A 351 5.22 -28.51 9.20
CA ALA A 351 4.95 -29.79 9.86
C ALA A 351 4.49 -29.62 11.31
N SER A 352 4.92 -28.56 12.02
CA SER A 352 4.50 -28.31 13.41
C SER A 352 3.02 -27.88 13.48
N GLY A 353 2.50 -27.22 12.44
CA GLY A 353 1.17 -26.61 12.45
C GLY A 353 1.06 -25.32 13.26
N ASP A 354 2.18 -24.78 13.78
CA ASP A 354 2.22 -23.53 14.50
C ASP A 354 2.13 -22.34 13.53
N PRO A 355 1.45 -21.23 13.91
CA PRO A 355 1.37 -20.06 13.07
C PRO A 355 2.69 -19.29 13.05
N VAL A 356 3.01 -18.75 11.87
CA VAL A 356 4.19 -17.93 11.60
C VAL A 356 3.74 -16.53 11.17
N ALA A 357 4.46 -15.48 11.60
CA ALA A 357 4.22 -14.13 11.10
C ALA A 357 4.87 -13.94 9.72
N LEU A 358 4.10 -13.44 8.75
CA LEU A 358 4.57 -13.07 7.42
C LEU A 358 4.29 -11.59 7.14
N SER A 359 5.18 -10.95 6.37
CA SER A 359 4.93 -9.61 5.85
C SER A 359 5.44 -9.52 4.42
N TYR A 360 4.59 -8.96 3.55
CA TYR A 360 4.90 -8.60 2.17
C TYR A 360 5.11 -7.09 2.12
N GLY A 361 6.17 -6.61 1.47
CA GLY A 361 6.45 -5.18 1.45
C GLY A 361 7.14 -4.71 0.19
N PHE A 362 6.92 -3.44 -0.15
CA PHE A 362 7.60 -2.71 -1.21
C PHE A 362 8.20 -1.44 -0.61
N VAL A 363 9.44 -1.12 -0.96
CA VAL A 363 10.18 0.01 -0.38
C VAL A 363 10.71 0.91 -1.50
N MET A 364 10.63 2.22 -1.31
CA MET A 364 11.27 3.22 -2.17
C MET A 364 12.61 3.70 -1.57
N ALA A 365 13.44 4.35 -2.41
CA ALA A 365 14.75 4.83 -1.98
C ALA A 365 14.67 5.90 -0.88
N GLU A 366 13.61 6.67 -0.87
CA GLU A 366 13.35 7.76 0.08
C GLU A 366 12.80 7.28 1.44
N GLY A 367 12.73 5.97 1.66
CA GLY A 367 12.21 5.37 2.88
C GLY A 367 10.70 5.16 2.91
N TYR A 368 9.97 5.62 1.90
CA TYR A 368 8.54 5.32 1.75
C TYR A 368 8.30 3.84 1.51
N ALA A 369 7.24 3.30 2.08
CA ALA A 369 6.99 1.87 2.05
C ALA A 369 5.50 1.53 2.11
N LEU A 370 5.14 0.44 1.42
CA LEU A 370 3.86 -0.25 1.55
C LEU A 370 4.13 -1.64 2.12
N SER A 371 3.42 -2.04 3.16
CA SER A 371 3.56 -3.36 3.77
C SER A 371 2.21 -3.98 4.13
N PHE A 372 2.12 -5.29 3.95
CA PHE A 372 0.99 -6.15 4.32
C PHE A 372 1.51 -7.13 5.36
N THR A 373 1.10 -7.00 6.61
CA THR A 373 1.58 -7.79 7.74
C THR A 373 0.48 -8.74 8.24
N LEU A 374 0.81 -10.00 8.29
CA LEU A 374 -0.04 -11.11 8.71
C LEU A 374 0.56 -11.70 9.99
N PRO A 375 -0.02 -11.42 11.17
CA PRO A 375 0.55 -11.87 12.44
C PRO A 375 0.52 -13.38 12.63
N ARG A 376 -0.45 -14.07 12.01
CA ARG A 376 -0.65 -15.51 12.15
C ARG A 376 -0.99 -16.15 10.83
N VAL A 377 -0.03 -16.84 10.23
CA VAL A 377 -0.17 -17.58 8.97
C VAL A 377 0.10 -19.05 9.22
N TYR A 378 -0.77 -19.90 8.74
CA TYR A 378 -0.64 -21.35 8.79
C TYR A 378 -0.14 -21.86 7.43
N LEU A 379 0.99 -22.56 7.46
CA LEU A 379 1.60 -23.17 6.28
C LEU A 379 1.24 -24.67 6.25
N PRO A 380 0.48 -25.15 5.26
CA PRO A 380 0.32 -26.59 5.09
C PRO A 380 1.62 -27.19 4.59
N LYS A 381 1.87 -28.45 4.94
CA LYS A 381 3.06 -29.17 4.45
C LYS A 381 3.01 -29.24 2.91
N PRO A 382 3.98 -28.65 2.19
CA PRO A 382 3.96 -28.59 0.74
C PRO A 382 4.29 -29.93 0.13
N LYS A 383 3.83 -30.11 -1.10
CA LYS A 383 4.39 -31.13 -2.00
C LYS A 383 5.56 -30.50 -2.74
N TYR A 384 6.70 -31.17 -2.74
CA TYR A 384 7.85 -30.79 -3.57
C TYR A 384 8.06 -31.86 -4.64
N SER A 385 8.45 -31.46 -5.84
CA SER A 385 8.77 -32.36 -6.92
C SER A 385 10.08 -31.98 -7.57
N ILE A 386 10.85 -33.02 -7.93
CA ILE A 386 12.08 -32.86 -8.72
C ILE A 386 11.70 -33.14 -10.17
N THR A 387 11.64 -32.10 -11.00
CA THR A 387 11.18 -32.19 -12.40
C THR A 387 12.33 -32.14 -13.42
N GLY A 388 13.59 -31.99 -12.96
CA GLY A 388 14.77 -31.91 -13.84
C GLY A 388 16.03 -31.50 -13.09
N PRO A 389 17.10 -31.18 -13.80
CA PRO A 389 18.39 -30.80 -13.22
C PRO A 389 18.45 -29.35 -12.66
N ALA A 390 17.38 -28.59 -12.78
CA ALA A 390 17.28 -27.24 -12.26
C ALA A 390 17.10 -27.22 -10.72
N GLY A 391 17.17 -26.04 -10.11
CA GLY A 391 16.94 -25.87 -8.67
C GLY A 391 15.54 -26.38 -8.27
N VAL A 392 15.46 -27.01 -7.10
CA VAL A 392 14.19 -27.47 -6.53
C VAL A 392 13.52 -26.31 -5.81
N GLU A 393 12.24 -26.12 -6.07
CA GLU A 393 11.38 -25.13 -5.41
C GLU A 393 10.32 -25.84 -4.57
N ALA A 394 9.96 -25.21 -3.45
CA ALA A 394 8.83 -25.60 -2.62
C ALA A 394 7.79 -24.46 -2.62
N SER A 395 6.54 -24.80 -2.89
CA SER A 395 5.43 -23.84 -2.85
C SER A 395 4.52 -24.18 -1.66
N PHE A 396 4.18 -23.15 -0.90
CA PHE A 396 3.32 -23.23 0.28
C PHE A 396 2.09 -22.35 0.02
N ASP A 397 0.92 -22.97 -0.07
CA ASP A 397 -0.34 -22.25 -0.05
C ASP A 397 -0.68 -21.97 1.42
N TRP A 398 -0.81 -20.74 1.82
CA TRP A 398 -1.01 -20.39 3.21
C TRP A 398 -2.38 -19.74 3.46
N ARG A 399 -2.82 -19.81 4.71
CA ARG A 399 -3.99 -19.09 5.21
C ARG A 399 -3.65 -18.33 6.47
N ALA A 400 -4.15 -17.09 6.55
CA ALA A 400 -4.04 -16.28 7.75
C ALA A 400 -5.21 -16.51 8.71
N ALA A 401 -4.97 -16.22 9.97
CA ALA A 401 -5.99 -16.18 11.02
C ALA A 401 -5.80 -14.90 11.86
N ALA A 402 -6.88 -14.46 12.48
CA ALA A 402 -6.84 -13.32 13.40
C ALA A 402 -5.93 -13.63 14.61
N ASP A 403 -5.24 -12.61 15.09
CA ASP A 403 -4.49 -12.65 16.33
C ASP A 403 -5.40 -12.41 17.57
N ALA A 404 -4.82 -12.25 18.74
CA ALA A 404 -5.56 -12.00 19.97
C ALA A 404 -6.27 -10.63 19.99
N ALA A 405 -5.88 -9.69 19.14
CA ALA A 405 -6.52 -8.38 18.96
C ALA A 405 -7.61 -8.41 17.87
N GLY A 406 -7.84 -9.57 17.23
CA GLY A 406 -8.82 -9.73 16.15
C GLY A 406 -8.30 -9.31 14.77
N VAL A 407 -7.01 -8.99 14.62
CA VAL A 407 -6.41 -8.54 13.37
C VAL A 407 -5.81 -9.73 12.61
N MET A 408 -6.26 -9.94 11.37
CA MET A 408 -5.72 -10.96 10.47
C MET A 408 -4.70 -10.37 9.49
N LEU A 409 -4.96 -9.15 9.03
CA LEU A 409 -4.10 -8.40 8.12
C LEU A 409 -4.01 -6.94 8.57
N GLU A 410 -2.79 -6.43 8.71
CA GLU A 410 -2.49 -5.01 8.83
C GLU A 410 -1.79 -4.53 7.57
N VAL A 411 -2.32 -3.46 6.96
CA VAL A 411 -1.67 -2.76 5.85
C VAL A 411 -1.12 -1.44 6.36
N ALA A 412 0.17 -1.18 6.13
CA ALA A 412 0.78 0.09 6.47
C ALA A 412 1.39 0.74 5.22
N LEU A 413 1.06 2.01 5.01
CA LEU A 413 1.61 2.86 3.96
C LEU A 413 2.26 4.08 4.59
N LEU A 414 3.55 4.26 4.34
CA LEU A 414 4.27 5.49 4.67
C LEU A 414 4.43 6.30 3.39
N ASN A 415 3.87 7.50 3.37
CA ASN A 415 3.92 8.40 2.21
C ASN A 415 3.90 9.88 2.61
N ASP A 416 3.76 10.76 1.62
CA ASP A 416 3.72 12.21 1.77
C ASP A 416 2.28 12.80 1.82
N VAL A 417 1.25 11.97 1.79
CA VAL A 417 -0.15 12.39 1.84
C VAL A 417 -0.61 12.48 3.30
N PRO A 418 -1.10 13.62 3.78
CA PRO A 418 -1.44 13.79 5.20
C PRO A 418 -2.67 12.99 5.65
N THR A 419 -3.58 12.67 4.75
CA THR A 419 -4.78 11.88 5.06
C THR A 419 -5.29 11.11 3.84
N HIS A 420 -5.79 9.90 4.05
CA HIS A 420 -6.53 9.09 3.09
C HIS A 420 -7.98 8.86 3.52
N GLY A 421 -8.38 9.27 4.72
CA GLY A 421 -9.79 9.44 5.06
C GLY A 421 -10.32 10.66 4.32
N ASP A 422 -11.48 10.55 3.69
CA ASP A 422 -12.20 11.74 3.21
C ASP A 422 -12.72 12.52 4.41
N PRO A 423 -12.47 13.83 4.48
CA PRO A 423 -13.02 14.68 5.53
C PRO A 423 -14.52 14.84 5.40
#